data_f9dbc2fac880ac58ff22b13e5b0cffab
#
_entry.id   f9dbc2fac880ac58ff22b13e5b0cffab
#
_cell.length_a   1.000
_cell.length_b   1.000
_cell.length_c   1.000
_cell.angle_alpha   90.00
_cell.angle_beta   90.00
_cell.angle_gamma   90.00
#
_symmetry.space_group_name_H-M   'P 1'
#
loop_
_entity.id
_entity.type
_entity.pdbx_description
1 polymer ?
#
loop_
_entity_poly.entity_id
_entity_poly.type
_entity_poly.pdbx_seq_one_letter_code
_entity_poly.pdbx_strand_id
1 'polypeptide(L)'
;MHKKRVACVVCGNKFTTTHPNYLTCSKKCRDVNKVNRRYQRMNNDWIAYFKHLLSKKKGSTLTTDQLIYKVAEQNYKCALSGRELTCIRVRGKVIQTNASIDRIHAGKEYNYDNVQIVCRAVNSFRGNMEVEEFIFWCKEVANYGVCK
;
A
#
# COMPACT_ATOMS: atom_id res chain seq x y z
N MET A 1 -28.87 34.63 4.27
CA MET A 1 -27.99 33.49 3.85
C MET A 1 -28.85 32.32 3.42
N HIS A 2 -28.74 31.88 2.17
CA HIS A 2 -29.52 30.74 1.70
C HIS A 2 -28.96 29.41 2.23
N LYS A 3 -29.82 28.64 2.90
CA LYS A 3 -29.51 27.27 3.34
C LYS A 3 -29.58 26.32 2.14
N LYS A 4 -28.51 25.57 1.88
CA LYS A 4 -28.50 24.50 0.85
C LYS A 4 -28.62 23.13 1.53
N ARG A 5 -29.41 22.24 0.93
CA ARG A 5 -29.50 20.85 1.33
C ARG A 5 -28.52 20.02 0.49
N VAL A 6 -27.56 19.39 1.12
CA VAL A 6 -26.49 18.64 0.46
C VAL A 6 -26.36 17.24 1.07
N ALA A 7 -25.83 16.29 0.29
CA ALA A 7 -25.50 14.95 0.80
C ALA A 7 -24.11 14.93 1.40
N CYS A 8 -23.96 14.26 2.54
CA CYS A 8 -22.67 14.06 3.17
C CYS A 8 -21.80 13.11 2.32
N VAL A 9 -20.60 13.54 1.96
CA VAL A 9 -19.64 12.75 1.15
C VAL A 9 -19.13 11.48 1.82
N VAL A 10 -19.42 11.30 3.11
CA VAL A 10 -18.97 10.13 3.90
C VAL A 10 -20.08 9.12 4.14
N CYS A 11 -21.26 9.57 4.55
CA CYS A 11 -22.38 8.67 4.94
C CYS A 11 -23.61 8.80 4.04
N GLY A 12 -23.62 9.70 3.05
CA GLY A 12 -24.76 9.92 2.15
C GLY A 12 -25.93 10.68 2.77
N ASN A 13 -26.00 10.87 4.08
CA ASN A 13 -27.11 11.53 4.74
C ASN A 13 -27.22 12.98 4.28
N LYS A 14 -28.46 13.41 3.97
CA LYS A 14 -28.75 14.80 3.61
C LYS A 14 -28.72 15.68 4.85
N PHE A 15 -28.05 16.82 4.76
CA PHE A 15 -28.01 17.85 5.81
C PHE A 15 -28.10 19.25 5.22
N THR A 16 -28.43 20.23 6.05
CA THR A 16 -28.56 21.61 5.62
C THR A 16 -27.36 22.43 6.09
N THR A 17 -26.78 23.21 5.19
CA THR A 17 -25.63 24.09 5.48
C THR A 17 -25.77 25.45 4.81
N THR A 18 -25.23 26.48 5.45
CA THR A 18 -25.06 27.82 4.88
C THR A 18 -23.68 28.00 4.24
N HIS A 19 -22.75 27.07 4.50
CA HIS A 19 -21.37 27.13 4.04
C HIS A 19 -21.18 26.35 2.75
N PRO A 20 -20.67 26.94 1.65
CA PRO A 20 -20.53 26.29 0.36
C PRO A 20 -19.58 25.08 0.40
N ASN A 21 -18.60 25.09 1.31
CA ASN A 21 -17.54 24.05 1.41
C ASN A 21 -17.81 23.00 2.50
N TYR A 22 -18.97 22.99 3.14
CA TYR A 22 -19.32 21.96 4.11
C TYR A 22 -19.82 20.71 3.41
N LEU A 23 -18.96 19.70 3.33
CA LEU A 23 -19.20 18.44 2.63
C LEU A 23 -19.61 17.29 3.57
N THR A 24 -19.70 17.55 4.88
CA THR A 24 -19.92 16.50 5.90
C THR A 24 -20.94 16.94 6.94
N CYS A 25 -21.84 16.01 7.31
CA CYS A 25 -22.98 16.28 8.21
C CYS A 25 -22.60 16.37 9.70
N SER A 26 -21.44 15.87 10.12
CA SER A 26 -21.02 15.79 11.52
C SER A 26 -19.51 15.90 11.68
N LYS A 27 -19.03 16.13 12.91
CA LYS A 27 -17.61 16.08 13.26
C LYS A 27 -17.00 14.72 12.92
N LYS A 28 -17.67 13.60 13.25
CA LYS A 28 -17.25 12.24 12.92
C LYS A 28 -17.03 12.06 11.40
N CYS A 29 -17.98 12.51 10.58
CA CYS A 29 -17.84 12.45 9.12
C CYS A 29 -16.72 13.37 8.61
N ARG A 30 -16.49 14.53 9.23
CA ARG A 30 -15.40 15.43 8.90
C ARG A 30 -14.04 14.79 9.13
N ASP A 31 -13.86 14.13 10.27
CA ASP A 31 -12.60 13.46 10.62
C ASP A 31 -12.34 12.30 9.67
N VAL A 32 -13.37 11.51 9.33
CA VAL A 32 -13.29 10.45 8.32
C VAL A 32 -12.92 11.02 6.94
N ASN A 33 -13.57 12.10 6.51
CA ASN A 33 -13.29 12.74 5.22
C ASN A 33 -11.85 13.27 5.14
N LYS A 34 -11.34 13.87 6.23
CA LYS A 34 -9.94 14.33 6.32
C LYS A 34 -8.96 13.18 6.09
N VAL A 35 -9.21 12.04 6.71
CA VAL A 35 -8.38 10.83 6.54
C VAL A 35 -8.48 10.30 5.10
N ASN A 36 -9.69 10.20 4.53
CA ASN A 36 -9.89 9.72 3.17
C ASN A 36 -9.18 10.61 2.14
N ARG A 37 -9.27 11.94 2.28
CA ARG A 37 -8.56 12.89 1.40
C ARG A 37 -7.04 12.75 1.50
N ARG A 38 -6.51 12.46 2.70
CA ARG A 38 -5.08 12.17 2.87
C ARG A 38 -4.68 10.91 2.09
N TYR A 39 -5.47 9.84 2.18
CA TYR A 39 -5.20 8.62 1.42
C TYR A 39 -5.30 8.84 -0.09
N GLN A 40 -6.30 9.57 -0.57
CA GLN A 40 -6.45 9.88 -1.98
C GLN A 40 -5.24 10.66 -2.56
N ARG A 41 -4.67 11.60 -1.79
CA ARG A 41 -3.46 12.33 -2.22
C ARG A 41 -2.21 11.43 -2.31
N MET A 42 -2.19 10.32 -1.56
CA MET A 42 -1.07 9.38 -1.56
C MET A 42 -1.25 8.26 -2.60
N ASN A 43 -2.43 8.15 -3.21
CA ASN A 43 -2.67 7.15 -4.24
C ASN A 43 -1.93 7.54 -5.51
N ASN A 44 -1.20 6.58 -6.09
CA ASN A 44 -0.34 6.74 -7.24
C ASN A 44 0.87 7.70 -7.03
N ASP A 45 1.10 8.13 -5.79
CA ASP A 45 2.30 8.88 -5.40
C ASP A 45 3.30 7.92 -4.72
N TRP A 46 4.21 7.39 -5.51
CA TRP A 46 5.24 6.47 -5.05
C TRP A 46 6.17 7.07 -3.99
N ILE A 47 6.49 8.38 -4.11
CA ILE A 47 7.34 9.07 -3.15
C ILE A 47 6.66 9.12 -1.78
N ALA A 48 5.42 9.60 -1.72
CA ALA A 48 4.65 9.65 -0.48
C ALA A 48 4.39 8.24 0.09
N TYR A 49 4.21 7.25 -0.79
CA TYR A 49 4.00 5.86 -0.41
C TYR A 49 5.25 5.27 0.25
N PHE A 50 6.42 5.36 -0.37
CA PHE A 50 7.67 4.84 0.19
C PHE A 50 8.13 5.61 1.44
N LYS A 51 7.96 6.92 1.52
CA LYS A 51 8.17 7.69 2.76
C LYS A 51 7.36 7.10 3.93
N HIS A 52 6.09 6.75 3.66
CA HIS A 52 5.27 6.11 4.69
C HIS A 52 5.75 4.70 5.05
N LEU A 53 6.18 3.89 4.10
CA LEU A 53 6.71 2.55 4.41
C LEU A 53 7.98 2.64 5.26
N LEU A 54 8.90 3.54 4.90
CA LEU A 54 10.15 3.77 5.63
C LEU A 54 9.92 4.28 7.04
N SER A 55 8.91 5.13 7.26
CA SER A 55 8.60 5.64 8.62
C SER A 55 8.25 4.54 9.63
N LYS A 56 7.95 3.33 9.14
CA LYS A 56 7.65 2.15 9.97
C LYS A 56 8.83 1.20 10.13
N LYS A 57 9.93 1.42 9.41
CA LYS A 57 11.11 0.55 9.44
C LYS A 57 12.24 1.23 10.21
N LYS A 58 12.19 1.14 11.54
CA LYS A 58 13.25 1.66 12.42
C LYS A 58 14.57 0.93 12.11
N GLY A 59 15.67 1.68 12.08
CA GLY A 59 17.01 1.15 11.84
C GLY A 59 17.33 0.83 10.36
N SER A 60 16.44 1.11 9.42
CA SER A 60 16.72 0.98 7.99
C SER A 60 17.61 2.13 7.51
N THR A 61 18.64 1.83 6.73
CA THR A 61 19.50 2.81 6.05
C THR A 61 18.95 3.25 4.69
N LEU A 62 17.81 2.68 4.28
CA LEU A 62 17.20 2.95 2.99
C LEU A 62 16.63 4.37 2.89
N THR A 63 16.82 4.99 1.74
CA THR A 63 16.20 6.26 1.38
C THR A 63 14.99 6.06 0.46
N THR A 64 14.13 7.08 0.40
CA THR A 64 12.99 7.06 -0.54
C THR A 64 13.45 6.98 -1.99
N ASP A 65 14.51 7.70 -2.35
CA ASP A 65 15.02 7.74 -3.70
C ASP A 65 15.59 6.38 -4.14
N GLN A 66 16.25 5.67 -3.24
CA GLN A 66 16.70 4.30 -3.48
C GLN A 66 15.53 3.36 -3.77
N LEU A 67 14.41 3.48 -3.05
CA LEU A 67 13.23 2.66 -3.30
C LEU A 67 12.51 3.03 -4.61
N ILE A 68 12.48 4.31 -4.96
CA ILE A 68 11.97 4.78 -6.26
C ILE A 68 12.81 4.20 -7.39
N TYR A 69 14.14 4.28 -7.26
CA TYR A 69 15.03 3.69 -8.23
C TYR A 69 14.84 2.17 -8.36
N LYS A 70 14.79 1.46 -7.24
CA LYS A 70 14.57 0.00 -7.20
C LYS A 70 13.26 -0.41 -7.86
N VAL A 71 12.15 0.26 -7.59
CA VAL A 71 10.87 -0.10 -8.22
C VAL A 71 10.85 0.23 -9.71
N ALA A 72 11.54 1.28 -10.14
CA ALA A 72 11.70 1.63 -11.55
C ALA A 72 12.55 0.58 -12.29
N GLU A 73 13.68 0.13 -11.72
CA GLU A 73 14.48 -0.98 -12.27
C GLU A 73 13.64 -2.25 -12.47
N GLN A 74 12.70 -2.51 -11.57
CA GLN A 74 11.76 -3.63 -11.66
C GLN A 74 10.58 -3.36 -12.61
N ASN A 75 10.57 -2.25 -13.36
CA ASN A 75 9.45 -1.82 -14.21
C ASN A 75 8.11 -1.82 -13.47
N TYR A 76 8.10 -1.40 -12.21
CA TYR A 76 6.93 -1.39 -11.32
C TYR A 76 6.26 -2.75 -11.14
N LYS A 77 7.02 -3.83 -11.30
CA LYS A 77 6.56 -5.21 -11.11
C LYS A 77 7.16 -5.83 -9.85
N CYS A 78 6.41 -6.74 -9.27
CA CYS A 78 6.87 -7.56 -8.14
C CYS A 78 8.07 -8.40 -8.55
N ALA A 79 9.17 -8.31 -7.82
CA ALA A 79 10.40 -9.04 -8.12
C ALA A 79 10.23 -10.56 -8.16
N LEU A 80 9.29 -11.12 -7.38
CA LEU A 80 9.10 -12.56 -7.26
C LEU A 80 7.94 -13.11 -8.11
N SER A 81 6.90 -12.33 -8.37
CA SER A 81 5.73 -12.83 -9.11
C SER A 81 5.51 -12.16 -10.46
N GLY A 82 6.29 -11.13 -10.82
CA GLY A 82 6.11 -10.37 -12.05
C GLY A 82 4.82 -9.53 -12.12
N ARG A 83 3.97 -9.59 -11.08
CA ARG A 83 2.69 -8.87 -11.05
C ARG A 83 2.93 -7.36 -10.92
N GLU A 84 2.11 -6.56 -11.58
CA GLU A 84 2.15 -5.09 -11.44
C GLU A 84 1.94 -4.67 -9.99
N LEU A 85 2.79 -3.77 -9.53
CA LEU A 85 2.74 -3.19 -8.20
C LEU A 85 1.84 -1.97 -8.19
N THR A 86 1.14 -1.77 -7.08
CA THR A 86 0.33 -0.59 -6.82
C THR A 86 0.82 0.14 -5.56
N CYS A 87 0.44 1.41 -5.43
CA CYS A 87 0.68 2.21 -4.23
C CYS A 87 -0.62 2.87 -3.73
N ILE A 88 -1.70 2.09 -3.71
CA ILE A 88 -3.06 2.54 -3.39
C ILE A 88 -3.33 2.38 -1.89
N ARG A 89 -3.94 3.40 -1.29
CA ARG A 89 -4.34 3.37 0.13
C ARG A 89 -5.82 3.61 0.28
N VAL A 90 -6.49 2.63 0.85
CA VAL A 90 -7.91 2.69 1.18
C VAL A 90 -8.07 2.39 2.68
N ARG A 91 -8.85 3.23 3.38
CA ARG A 91 -9.07 3.05 4.82
C ARG A 91 -9.75 1.70 5.09
N GLY A 92 -9.18 0.94 6.03
CA GLY A 92 -9.73 -0.35 6.44
C GLY A 92 -9.57 -1.48 5.42
N LYS A 93 -8.88 -1.24 4.29
CA LYS A 93 -8.63 -2.27 3.28
C LYS A 93 -7.14 -2.52 3.10
N VAL A 94 -6.81 -3.78 2.93
CA VAL A 94 -5.48 -4.25 2.54
C VAL A 94 -5.49 -4.51 1.04
N ILE A 95 -4.64 -3.80 0.30
CA ILE A 95 -4.48 -4.01 -1.15
C ILE A 95 -3.30 -4.96 -1.35
N GLN A 96 -3.58 -6.14 -1.85
CA GLN A 96 -2.59 -7.23 -1.96
C GLN A 96 -1.50 -6.97 -3.01
N THR A 97 -1.81 -6.17 -4.04
CA THR A 97 -0.86 -5.76 -5.09
C THR A 97 0.02 -4.58 -4.69
N ASN A 98 -0.23 -3.96 -3.54
CA ASN A 98 0.60 -2.85 -3.07
C ASN A 98 2.05 -3.28 -2.86
N ALA A 99 2.95 -2.37 -3.25
CA ALA A 99 4.38 -2.54 -3.04
C ALA A 99 4.72 -2.72 -1.56
N SER A 100 5.62 -3.64 -1.31
CA SER A 100 6.18 -3.92 0.01
C SER A 100 7.69 -4.08 -0.11
N ILE A 101 8.43 -3.55 0.86
CA ILE A 101 9.88 -3.70 0.93
C ILE A 101 10.16 -5.07 1.55
N ASP A 102 10.75 -5.94 0.78
CA ASP A 102 11.12 -7.30 1.16
C ASP A 102 12.64 -7.45 1.20
N ARG A 103 13.16 -8.26 2.13
CA ARG A 103 14.59 -8.60 2.19
C ARG A 103 14.87 -9.81 1.33
N ILE A 104 15.88 -9.76 0.49
CA ILE A 104 16.31 -10.90 -0.31
C ILE A 104 16.75 -12.04 0.65
N HIS A 105 17.64 -11.71 1.58
CA HIS A 105 18.04 -12.62 2.67
C HIS A 105 17.38 -12.19 3.98
N ALA A 106 16.50 -13.01 4.50
CA ALA A 106 15.62 -12.67 5.63
C ALA A 106 16.37 -12.33 6.93
N GLY A 107 17.54 -12.95 7.18
CA GLY A 107 18.37 -12.71 8.36
C GLY A 107 19.23 -11.44 8.33
N LYS A 108 19.34 -10.76 7.19
CA LYS A 108 20.19 -9.57 7.01
C LYS A 108 19.41 -8.26 7.17
N GLU A 109 20.15 -7.14 7.25
CA GLU A 109 19.58 -5.80 7.42
C GLU A 109 18.84 -5.30 6.17
N TYR A 110 18.00 -4.26 6.37
CA TYR A 110 17.35 -3.51 5.30
C TYR A 110 18.32 -2.50 4.71
N ASN A 111 19.13 -2.90 3.74
CA ASN A 111 19.99 -2.05 2.94
C ASN A 111 19.65 -2.20 1.44
N TYR A 112 20.24 -1.35 0.59
CA TYR A 112 19.91 -1.31 -0.83
C TYR A 112 20.16 -2.63 -1.57
N ASP A 113 21.24 -3.34 -1.23
CA ASP A 113 21.65 -4.58 -1.90
C ASP A 113 20.83 -5.79 -1.43
N ASN A 114 20.26 -5.70 -0.23
CA ASN A 114 19.46 -6.78 0.38
C ASN A 114 17.95 -6.54 0.29
N VAL A 115 17.47 -5.60 -0.53
CA VAL A 115 16.03 -5.38 -0.67
C VAL A 115 15.56 -5.49 -2.11
N GLN A 116 14.35 -5.96 -2.22
CA GLN A 116 13.55 -5.99 -3.43
C GLN A 116 12.14 -5.48 -3.15
N ILE A 117 11.43 -5.04 -4.18
CA ILE A 117 10.05 -4.60 -4.05
C ILE A 117 9.14 -5.72 -4.56
N VAL A 118 8.29 -6.21 -3.69
CA VAL A 118 7.33 -7.28 -4.00
C VAL A 118 5.92 -6.82 -3.69
N CYS A 119 4.90 -7.50 -4.21
CA CYS A 119 3.54 -7.20 -3.78
C CYS A 119 3.31 -7.70 -2.33
N ARG A 120 2.43 -7.00 -1.62
CA ARG A 120 2.12 -7.27 -0.21
C ARG A 120 1.75 -8.74 0.05
N ALA A 121 0.94 -9.33 -0.85
CA ALA A 121 0.58 -10.74 -0.74
C ALA A 121 1.81 -11.64 -0.70
N VAL A 122 2.72 -11.47 -1.66
CA VAL A 122 3.96 -12.27 -1.76
C VAL A 122 4.82 -12.09 -0.52
N ASN A 123 5.00 -10.84 -0.06
CA ASN A 123 5.78 -10.58 1.16
C ASN A 123 5.15 -11.25 2.40
N SER A 124 3.81 -11.22 2.50
CA SER A 124 3.10 -11.88 3.62
C SER A 124 3.19 -13.40 3.56
N PHE A 125 3.12 -14.01 2.37
CA PHE A 125 3.22 -15.46 2.20
C PHE A 125 4.65 -15.97 2.41
N ARG A 126 5.62 -15.21 1.92
CA ARG A 126 7.03 -15.57 2.08
C ARG A 126 7.47 -15.50 3.54
N GLY A 127 7.05 -14.50 4.29
CA GLY A 127 7.46 -14.33 5.67
C GLY A 127 8.99 -14.21 5.81
N ASN A 128 9.60 -15.13 6.53
CA ASN A 128 11.06 -15.19 6.74
C ASN A 128 11.75 -16.30 5.96
N MET A 129 11.08 -16.96 5.01
CA MET A 129 11.72 -17.96 4.15
C MET A 129 12.75 -17.31 3.25
N GLU A 130 13.83 -18.02 2.92
CA GLU A 130 14.70 -17.62 1.82
C GLU A 130 13.93 -17.72 0.49
N VAL A 131 14.39 -17.03 -0.54
CA VAL A 131 13.65 -16.91 -1.81
C VAL A 131 13.47 -18.28 -2.47
N GLU A 132 14.51 -19.10 -2.46
CA GLU A 132 14.51 -20.44 -3.06
C GLU A 132 13.51 -21.37 -2.36
N GLU A 133 13.49 -21.36 -1.03
CA GLU A 133 12.54 -22.13 -0.23
C GLU A 133 11.10 -21.70 -0.51
N PHE A 134 10.84 -20.39 -0.56
CA PHE A 134 9.53 -19.86 -0.89
C PHE A 134 9.05 -20.28 -2.28
N ILE A 135 9.94 -20.22 -3.28
CA ILE A 135 9.63 -20.64 -4.66
C ILE A 135 9.34 -22.15 -4.72
N PHE A 136 10.10 -22.95 -3.99
CA PHE A 136 9.88 -24.39 -3.88
C PHE A 136 8.45 -24.67 -3.37
N TRP A 137 8.07 -24.11 -2.23
CA TRP A 137 6.72 -24.31 -1.68
C TRP A 137 5.60 -23.80 -2.59
N CYS A 138 5.81 -22.67 -3.26
CA CYS A 138 4.84 -22.17 -4.24
C CYS A 138 4.60 -23.16 -5.38
N LYS A 139 5.65 -23.81 -5.87
CA LYS A 139 5.55 -24.85 -6.91
C LYS A 139 4.83 -26.10 -6.41
N GLU A 140 5.17 -26.59 -5.20
CA GLU A 140 4.51 -27.75 -4.60
C GLU A 140 3.00 -27.53 -4.44
N VAL A 141 2.61 -26.36 -3.90
CA VAL A 141 1.18 -26.01 -3.75
C VAL A 141 0.47 -25.89 -5.10
N ALA A 142 1.11 -25.25 -6.09
CA ALA A 142 0.53 -25.08 -7.42
C ALA A 142 0.36 -26.44 -8.11
N ASN A 143 1.36 -27.31 -8.06
CA ASN A 143 1.32 -28.63 -8.69
C ASN A 143 0.22 -29.52 -8.06
N TYR A 144 0.09 -29.51 -6.75
CA TYR A 144 -0.97 -30.27 -6.06
C TYR A 144 -2.38 -29.73 -6.36
N GLY A 145 -2.53 -28.43 -6.45
CA GLY A 145 -3.81 -27.78 -6.76
C GLY A 145 -4.34 -28.02 -8.17
N VAL A 146 -3.46 -28.26 -9.13
CA VAL A 146 -3.84 -28.51 -10.54
C VAL A 146 -4.30 -29.97 -10.76
N CYS A 147 -3.93 -30.88 -9.86
CA CYS A 147 -4.28 -32.30 -9.97
C CYS A 147 -5.65 -32.67 -9.35
N LYS A 148 -6.46 -31.69 -9.00
CA LYS A 148 -7.84 -31.87 -8.50
C LYS A 148 -8.84 -31.24 -9.45
#